data_4afabc7f0330b5ffc1b4eb0585a033d3
#
_entry.id   4afabc7f0330b5ffc1b4eb0585a033d3
#
_cell.length_a   1.000
_cell.length_b   1.000
_cell.length_c   1.000
_cell.angle_alpha   90.00
_cell.angle_beta   90.00
_cell.angle_gamma   90.00
#
_symmetry.space_group_name_H-M   'P 1'
#
loop_
_entity.id
_entity.type
_entity.pdbx_description
1 polymer ?
#
loop_
_entity_poly.entity_id
_entity_poly.type
_entity_poly.pdbx_seq_one_letter_code
_entity_poly.pdbx_strand_id
1 'polypeptide(L)'
;MGPNGSGKTTLFELITGSNRPSAGRVLVDGQDIHAVRYGERDRLAIHYHQSYQVRSFRRTRPEALMERAHSAAPLVHLFDEPQFNPQDGYIGFMLDFFARLRRAERLVFLCLHPNEPYHLQILRESCDRFVFVQRGRLSEAASFDALVANPAVRAYLGRLAPPLEAPR
;
A
#
# COMPACT_ATOMS: atom_id res chain seq x y z
N MET A 1 3.98 5.92 -2.35
CA MET A 1 5.28 5.64 -3.03
C MET A 1 6.39 6.52 -2.45
N GLY A 2 7.66 6.30 -2.84
CA GLY A 2 8.83 7.10 -2.44
C GLY A 2 10.13 6.30 -2.54
N PRO A 3 11.30 6.96 -2.52
CA PRO A 3 12.60 6.32 -2.67
C PRO A 3 12.90 5.34 -1.53
N ASN A 4 13.89 4.46 -1.75
CA ASN A 4 14.37 3.56 -0.70
C ASN A 4 14.91 4.37 0.49
N GLY A 5 14.67 3.86 1.70
CA GLY A 5 15.04 4.55 2.94
C GLY A 5 14.20 5.79 3.28
N SER A 6 13.13 6.10 2.55
CA SER A 6 12.29 7.27 2.83
C SER A 6 11.38 7.13 4.05
N GLY A 7 11.23 5.92 4.62
CA GLY A 7 10.40 5.64 5.79
C GLY A 7 9.06 4.94 5.49
N LYS A 8 8.85 4.40 4.28
CA LYS A 8 7.59 3.71 3.91
C LYS A 8 7.29 2.51 4.79
N THR A 9 8.25 1.60 4.94
CA THR A 9 8.11 0.41 5.81
C THR A 9 7.92 0.81 7.26
N THR A 10 8.67 1.80 7.75
CA THR A 10 8.49 2.35 9.11
C THR A 10 7.08 2.88 9.33
N LEU A 11 6.51 3.59 8.34
CA LEU A 11 5.11 4.02 8.41
C LEU A 11 4.15 2.84 8.54
N PHE A 12 4.35 1.77 7.78
CA PHE A 12 3.53 0.57 7.86
C PHE A 12 3.67 -0.14 9.21
N GLU A 13 4.88 -0.21 9.74
CA GLU A 13 5.16 -0.74 11.09
C GLU A 13 4.48 0.07 12.19
N LEU A 14 4.42 1.39 12.05
CA LEU A 14 3.68 2.26 12.98
C LEU A 14 2.17 2.00 12.89
N ILE A 15 1.61 1.86 11.68
CA ILE A 15 0.18 1.61 11.48
C ILE A 15 -0.25 0.26 12.04
N THR A 16 0.60 -0.77 11.96
CA THR A 16 0.31 -2.11 12.51
C THR A 16 0.68 -2.25 13.99
N GLY A 17 1.30 -1.23 14.58
CA GLY A 17 1.75 -1.27 15.96
C GLY A 17 3.00 -2.13 16.19
N SER A 18 3.67 -2.61 15.13
CA SER A 18 4.94 -3.36 15.23
C SER A 18 6.08 -2.47 15.70
N ASN A 19 6.01 -1.17 15.40
CA ASN A 19 6.93 -0.16 15.89
C ASN A 19 6.14 0.95 16.60
N ARG A 20 6.75 1.61 17.61
CA ARG A 20 6.09 2.68 18.38
C ARG A 20 6.53 4.05 17.90
N PRO A 21 5.60 5.01 17.76
CA PRO A 21 5.95 6.38 17.46
C PRO A 21 6.64 7.03 18.67
N SER A 22 7.62 7.89 18.43
CA SER A 22 8.26 8.71 19.46
C SER A 22 7.34 9.82 19.98
N ALA A 23 6.36 10.23 19.17
CA ALA A 23 5.32 11.18 19.53
C ALA A 23 4.05 10.89 18.72
N GLY A 24 2.90 11.33 19.25
CA GLY A 24 1.60 11.07 18.63
C GLY A 24 1.10 9.64 18.87
N ARG A 25 0.04 9.27 18.16
CA ARG A 25 -0.61 7.96 18.25
C ARG A 25 -1.20 7.56 16.91
N VAL A 26 -1.38 6.25 16.70
CA VAL A 26 -2.04 5.69 15.51
C VAL A 26 -3.38 5.11 15.93
N LEU A 27 -4.44 5.63 15.34
CA LEU A 27 -5.80 5.17 15.60
C LEU A 27 -6.30 4.37 14.40
N VAL A 28 -6.83 3.19 14.64
CA VAL A 28 -7.56 2.37 13.67
C VAL A 28 -8.97 2.17 14.22
N ASP A 29 -9.96 2.66 13.50
CA ASP A 29 -11.36 2.65 13.95
C ASP A 29 -11.53 3.23 15.37
N GLY A 30 -10.88 4.37 15.63
CA GLY A 30 -10.90 5.06 16.93
C GLY A 30 -10.08 4.40 18.04
N GLN A 31 -9.50 3.22 17.81
CA GLN A 31 -8.68 2.49 18.78
C GLN A 31 -7.20 2.77 18.58
N ASP A 32 -6.49 3.10 19.65
CA ASP A 32 -5.02 3.22 19.60
C ASP A 32 -4.40 1.83 19.43
N ILE A 33 -3.79 1.59 18.25
CA ILE A 33 -3.20 0.29 17.91
C ILE A 33 -2.16 -0.17 18.95
N HIS A 34 -1.48 0.76 19.61
CA HIS A 34 -0.46 0.44 20.62
C HIS A 34 -1.04 0.11 21.99
N ALA A 35 -2.31 0.46 22.24
CA ALA A 35 -3.06 0.06 23.44
C ALA A 35 -3.71 -1.32 23.29
N VAL A 36 -3.86 -1.81 22.04
CA VAL A 36 -4.41 -3.14 21.75
C VAL A 36 -3.36 -4.23 22.04
N ARG A 37 -3.79 -5.38 22.59
CA ARG A 37 -2.92 -6.54 22.81
C ARG A 37 -2.26 -6.98 21.52
N TYR A 38 -0.98 -7.34 21.57
CA TYR A 38 -0.20 -7.66 20.38
C TYR A 38 -0.86 -8.70 19.46
N GLY A 39 -1.39 -9.79 20.02
CA GLY A 39 -2.06 -10.85 19.24
C GLY A 39 -3.41 -10.46 18.64
N GLU A 40 -3.94 -9.30 18.98
CA GLU A 40 -5.22 -8.79 18.47
C GLU A 40 -5.04 -7.68 17.41
N ARG A 41 -3.82 -7.15 17.26
CA ARG A 41 -3.53 -6.05 16.31
C ARG A 41 -3.78 -6.43 14.88
N ASP A 42 -3.53 -7.67 14.50
CA ASP A 42 -3.79 -8.19 13.15
C ASP A 42 -5.28 -8.17 12.76
N ARG A 43 -6.18 -8.02 13.74
CA ARG A 43 -7.61 -7.79 13.47
C ARG A 43 -7.92 -6.35 13.05
N LEU A 44 -7.07 -5.41 13.41
CA LEU A 44 -7.19 -4.00 13.03
C LEU A 44 -6.39 -3.69 11.77
N ALA A 45 -5.12 -4.04 11.76
CA ALA A 45 -4.23 -3.75 10.64
C ALA A 45 -3.22 -4.87 10.41
N ILE A 46 -3.06 -5.31 9.17
CA ILE A 46 -2.11 -6.35 8.77
C ILE A 46 -1.13 -5.83 7.72
N HIS A 47 0.15 -6.14 7.92
CA HIS A 47 1.23 -5.79 7.00
C HIS A 47 1.68 -7.02 6.21
N TYR A 48 1.51 -6.97 4.90
CA TYR A 48 2.02 -7.97 3.96
C TYR A 48 3.40 -7.55 3.47
N HIS A 49 4.41 -7.95 4.20
CA HIS A 49 5.80 -7.68 3.85
C HIS A 49 6.20 -8.44 2.57
N GLN A 50 7.08 -7.87 1.74
CA GLN A 50 7.54 -8.48 0.49
C GLN A 50 8.03 -9.94 0.69
N SER A 51 8.82 -10.20 1.74
CA SER A 51 9.31 -11.55 2.05
C SER A 51 8.20 -12.53 2.44
N TYR A 52 7.14 -12.05 3.11
CA TYR A 52 5.95 -12.84 3.44
C TYR A 52 5.15 -13.17 2.19
N GLN A 53 4.99 -12.21 1.28
CA GLN A 53 4.28 -12.39 0.03
C GLN A 53 4.95 -13.47 -0.84
N VAL A 54 6.28 -13.42 -1.00
CA VAL A 54 7.04 -14.42 -1.78
C VAL A 54 6.91 -15.82 -1.20
N ARG A 55 6.91 -15.97 0.13
CA ARG A 55 6.85 -17.29 0.80
C ARG A 55 5.43 -17.81 0.96
N SER A 56 4.50 -16.94 1.30
CA SER A 56 3.15 -17.34 1.72
C SER A 56 2.16 -17.33 0.57
N PHE A 57 2.25 -16.37 -0.36
CA PHE A 57 1.34 -16.35 -1.50
C PHE A 57 1.65 -17.45 -2.54
N ARG A 58 2.89 -17.89 -2.67
CA ARG A 58 3.20 -19.09 -3.47
C ARG A 58 2.70 -20.38 -2.83
N ARG A 59 2.45 -20.41 -1.52
CA ARG A 59 2.02 -21.58 -0.75
C ARG A 59 0.57 -21.48 -0.26
N THR A 60 0.06 -20.26 -0.10
CA THR A 60 -1.32 -20.03 0.35
C THR A 60 -2.24 -20.11 -0.85
N ARG A 61 -3.24 -20.98 -0.77
CA ARG A 61 -4.26 -21.05 -1.80
C ARG A 61 -4.94 -19.68 -1.95
N PRO A 62 -5.19 -19.23 -3.20
CA PRO A 62 -5.93 -18.01 -3.46
C PRO A 62 -7.24 -17.88 -2.67
N GLU A 63 -7.91 -19.01 -2.46
CA GLU A 63 -9.16 -19.10 -1.69
C GLU A 63 -9.00 -18.58 -0.25
N ALA A 64 -7.93 -18.95 0.45
CA ALA A 64 -7.70 -18.49 1.84
C ALA A 64 -7.47 -16.98 1.95
N LEU A 65 -6.89 -16.35 0.91
CA LEU A 65 -6.78 -14.90 0.83
C LEU A 65 -8.12 -14.26 0.52
N MET A 66 -8.92 -14.90 -0.34
CA MET A 66 -10.28 -14.43 -0.66
C MET A 66 -11.22 -14.55 0.53
N GLU A 67 -11.10 -15.58 1.36
CA GLU A 67 -11.84 -15.72 2.61
C GLU A 67 -11.54 -14.57 3.58
N ARG A 68 -10.27 -14.15 3.69
CA ARG A 68 -9.89 -12.97 4.48
C ARG A 68 -10.53 -11.69 3.99
N ALA A 69 -10.72 -11.53 2.69
CA ALA A 69 -11.41 -10.36 2.13
C ALA A 69 -12.91 -10.31 2.51
N HIS A 70 -13.51 -11.45 2.85
CA HIS A 70 -14.91 -11.54 3.29
C HIS A 70 -15.07 -11.51 4.82
N SER A 71 -13.98 -11.67 5.58
CA SER A 71 -14.04 -11.61 7.03
C SER A 71 -14.25 -10.17 7.52
N ALA A 72 -14.80 -10.02 8.73
CA ALA A 72 -14.97 -8.72 9.35
C ALA A 72 -13.64 -8.04 9.76
N ALA A 73 -12.53 -8.76 9.70
CA ALA A 73 -11.18 -8.31 10.04
C ALA A 73 -10.16 -8.88 9.04
N PRO A 74 -8.99 -8.24 8.79
CA PRO A 74 -8.58 -6.92 9.30
C PRO A 74 -9.30 -5.74 8.61
N LEU A 75 -9.29 -4.57 9.26
CA LEU A 75 -9.86 -3.35 8.71
C LEU A 75 -8.91 -2.66 7.74
N VAL A 76 -7.60 -2.76 8.01
CA VAL A 76 -6.54 -2.11 7.23
C VAL A 76 -5.56 -3.16 6.70
N HIS A 77 -5.31 -3.11 5.41
CA HIS A 77 -4.39 -3.99 4.70
C HIS A 77 -3.25 -3.15 4.10
N LEU A 78 -1.99 -3.47 4.46
CA LEU A 78 -0.82 -2.75 4.00
C LEU A 78 0.08 -3.69 3.17
N PHE A 79 0.16 -3.44 1.87
CA PHE A 79 0.99 -4.22 0.95
C PHE A 79 2.28 -3.47 0.65
N ASP A 80 3.40 -4.00 1.14
CA ASP A 80 4.72 -3.44 0.92
C ASP A 80 5.39 -4.14 -0.26
N GLU A 81 5.55 -3.41 -1.36
CA GLU A 81 6.14 -3.84 -2.62
C GLU A 81 5.56 -5.19 -3.13
N PRO A 82 4.23 -5.28 -3.35
CA PRO A 82 3.65 -6.47 -3.92
C PRO A 82 4.26 -6.74 -5.29
N GLN A 83 4.62 -8.00 -5.52
CA GLN A 83 5.20 -8.41 -6.78
C GLN A 83 4.12 -8.47 -7.86
N PHE A 84 4.07 -7.46 -8.71
CA PHE A 84 3.28 -7.48 -9.93
C PHE A 84 4.13 -8.03 -11.07
N ASN A 85 4.30 -9.35 -11.12
CA ASN A 85 4.98 -10.00 -12.23
C ASN A 85 3.97 -10.38 -13.32
N PRO A 86 4.05 -9.81 -14.53
CA PRO A 86 3.12 -10.10 -15.62
C PRO A 86 3.14 -11.56 -16.06
N GLN A 87 4.27 -12.25 -15.87
CA GLN A 87 4.48 -13.60 -16.40
C GLN A 87 3.75 -14.68 -15.61
N ASP A 88 3.38 -14.43 -14.35
CA ASP A 88 2.83 -15.45 -13.45
C ASP A 88 1.29 -15.40 -13.33
N GLY A 89 0.59 -14.55 -14.10
CA GLY A 89 -0.87 -14.35 -13.98
C GLY A 89 -1.28 -13.75 -12.62
N TYR A 90 -0.31 -13.43 -11.79
CA TYR A 90 -0.50 -13.04 -10.40
C TYR A 90 -1.05 -11.61 -10.25
N ILE A 91 -0.79 -10.75 -11.24
CA ILE A 91 -1.32 -9.38 -11.25
C ILE A 91 -2.85 -9.39 -11.20
N GLY A 92 -3.50 -10.16 -12.07
CA GLY A 92 -4.97 -10.26 -12.12
C GLY A 92 -5.54 -10.67 -10.76
N PHE A 93 -4.95 -11.68 -10.15
CA PHE A 93 -5.35 -12.14 -8.82
C PHE A 93 -5.22 -11.02 -7.76
N MET A 94 -4.11 -10.28 -7.75
CA MET A 94 -3.89 -9.21 -6.77
C MET A 94 -4.86 -8.04 -6.98
N LEU A 95 -5.13 -7.66 -8.22
CA LEU A 95 -6.10 -6.61 -8.55
C LEU A 95 -7.51 -7.02 -8.13
N ASP A 96 -7.93 -8.26 -8.39
CA ASP A 96 -9.19 -8.81 -7.92
C ASP A 96 -9.28 -8.81 -6.39
N PHE A 97 -8.19 -9.17 -5.71
CA PHE A 97 -8.13 -9.17 -4.26
C PHE A 97 -8.31 -7.76 -3.70
N PHE A 98 -7.61 -6.76 -4.25
CA PHE A 98 -7.79 -5.35 -3.85
C PHE A 98 -9.20 -4.86 -4.11
N ALA A 99 -9.79 -5.20 -5.26
CA ALA A 99 -11.16 -4.83 -5.58
C ALA A 99 -12.18 -5.43 -4.59
N ARG A 100 -11.96 -6.67 -4.13
CA ARG A 100 -12.80 -7.31 -3.10
C ARG A 100 -12.65 -6.65 -1.75
N LEU A 101 -11.43 -6.35 -1.31
CA LEU A 101 -11.18 -5.61 -0.07
C LEU A 101 -11.89 -4.25 -0.09
N ARG A 102 -11.81 -3.52 -1.21
CA ARG A 102 -12.47 -2.24 -1.40
C ARG A 102 -14.00 -2.35 -1.32
N ARG A 103 -14.59 -3.37 -1.97
CA ARG A 103 -16.04 -3.63 -1.88
C ARG A 103 -16.49 -3.98 -0.44
N ALA A 104 -15.60 -4.58 0.35
CA ALA A 104 -15.82 -4.87 1.75
C ALA A 104 -15.49 -3.67 2.67
N GLU A 105 -15.32 -2.46 2.10
CA GLU A 105 -15.01 -1.21 2.80
C GLU A 105 -13.72 -1.29 3.64
N ARG A 106 -12.73 -2.07 3.17
CA ARG A 106 -11.42 -2.16 3.80
C ARG A 106 -10.48 -1.09 3.27
N LEU A 107 -9.67 -0.52 4.16
CA LEU A 107 -8.62 0.41 3.77
C LEU A 107 -7.41 -0.38 3.27
N VAL A 108 -7.02 -0.12 2.03
CA VAL A 108 -5.86 -0.78 1.41
C VAL A 108 -4.77 0.26 1.15
N PHE A 109 -3.60 0.04 1.74
CA PHE A 109 -2.39 0.77 1.40
C PHE A 109 -1.55 -0.06 0.45
N LEU A 110 -1.20 0.53 -0.68
CA LEU A 110 -0.35 -0.07 -1.68
C LEU A 110 0.95 0.72 -1.77
N CYS A 111 2.03 0.14 -1.30
CA CYS A 111 3.37 0.70 -1.46
C CYS A 111 4.04 0.08 -2.67
N LEU A 112 4.22 0.86 -3.73
CA LEU A 112 4.95 0.45 -4.93
C LEU A 112 6.25 1.23 -5.08
N HIS A 113 7.25 0.55 -5.64
CA HIS A 113 8.45 1.14 -6.23
C HIS A 113 8.34 0.95 -7.75
N PRO A 114 7.79 1.94 -8.48
CA PRO A 114 7.60 1.81 -9.92
C PRO A 114 8.94 1.65 -10.63
N ASN A 115 9.12 0.56 -11.36
CA ASN A 115 10.26 0.29 -12.23
C ASN A 115 9.84 0.02 -13.68
N GLU A 116 8.52 -0.13 -13.91
CA GLU A 116 7.92 -0.32 -15.22
C GLU A 116 6.69 0.59 -15.39
N PRO A 117 6.35 1.00 -16.63
CA PRO A 117 5.21 1.90 -16.88
C PRO A 117 3.87 1.36 -16.36
N TYR A 118 3.65 0.05 -16.44
CA TYR A 118 2.39 -0.56 -16.00
C TYR A 118 2.17 -0.44 -14.48
N HIS A 119 3.24 -0.28 -13.66
CA HIS A 119 3.08 0.01 -12.23
C HIS A 119 2.38 1.35 -11.99
N LEU A 120 2.66 2.35 -12.83
CA LEU A 120 1.99 3.64 -12.74
C LEU A 120 0.53 3.54 -13.17
N GLN A 121 0.24 2.71 -14.17
CA GLN A 121 -1.13 2.43 -14.60
C GLN A 121 -1.92 1.73 -13.49
N ILE A 122 -1.35 0.71 -12.82
CA ILE A 122 -1.98 0.05 -11.65
C ILE A 122 -2.31 1.09 -10.57
N LEU A 123 -1.37 1.97 -10.24
CA LEU A 123 -1.63 3.02 -9.24
C LEU A 123 -2.77 3.94 -9.68
N ARG A 124 -2.77 4.41 -10.94
CA ARG A 124 -3.81 5.29 -11.48
C ARG A 124 -5.20 4.65 -11.42
N GLU A 125 -5.31 3.37 -11.77
CA GLU A 125 -6.60 2.67 -11.90
C GLU A 125 -7.11 2.11 -10.56
N SER A 126 -6.20 1.78 -9.63
CA SER A 126 -6.56 1.06 -8.41
C SER A 126 -6.58 1.91 -7.14
N CYS A 127 -6.03 3.13 -7.18
CA CYS A 127 -5.89 3.98 -5.99
C CYS A 127 -6.73 5.25 -6.10
N ASP A 128 -7.38 5.62 -5.00
CA ASP A 128 -8.21 6.83 -4.89
C ASP A 128 -7.44 8.00 -4.25
N ARG A 129 -6.41 7.70 -3.46
CA ARG A 129 -5.58 8.69 -2.74
C ARG A 129 -4.11 8.34 -2.89
N PHE A 130 -3.27 9.34 -2.95
CA PHE A 130 -1.85 9.18 -3.24
C PHE A 130 -1.01 9.87 -2.17
N VAL A 131 0.02 9.16 -1.70
CA VAL A 131 0.97 9.68 -0.74
C VAL A 131 2.39 9.45 -1.24
N PHE A 132 3.20 10.50 -1.24
CA PHE A 132 4.63 10.44 -1.49
C PHE A 132 5.40 10.59 -0.19
N VAL A 133 6.28 9.65 0.08
CA VAL A 133 7.12 9.64 1.28
C VAL A 133 8.55 9.99 0.89
N GLN A 134 9.09 11.06 1.47
CA GLN A 134 10.47 11.48 1.22
C GLN A 134 11.10 11.99 2.51
N ARG A 135 12.24 11.43 2.89
CA ARG A 135 13.01 11.83 4.10
C ARG A 135 12.14 11.89 5.37
N GLY A 136 11.30 10.88 5.57
CA GLY A 136 10.40 10.81 6.72
C GLY A 136 9.20 11.77 6.68
N ARG A 137 9.01 12.51 5.60
CA ARG A 137 7.87 13.41 5.42
C ARG A 137 6.87 12.82 4.43
N LEU A 138 5.59 13.05 4.72
CA LEU A 138 4.47 12.64 3.87
C LEU A 138 3.95 13.86 3.12
N SER A 139 3.76 13.73 1.82
CA SER A 139 3.00 14.67 1.01
C SER A 139 1.87 13.94 0.30
N GLU A 140 0.66 14.44 0.48
CA GLU A 140 -0.55 13.87 -0.12
C GLU A 140 -0.85 14.57 -1.43
N ALA A 141 -1.36 13.80 -2.41
CA ALA A 141 -1.89 14.31 -3.66
C ALA A 141 -3.32 13.82 -3.86
N ALA A 142 -4.20 14.72 -4.25
CA ALA A 142 -5.63 14.46 -4.41
C ALA A 142 -5.94 13.60 -5.64
N SER A 143 -5.03 13.51 -6.60
CA SER A 143 -5.18 12.68 -7.81
C SER A 143 -3.84 12.13 -8.26
N PHE A 144 -3.88 11.13 -9.15
CA PHE A 144 -2.67 10.61 -9.79
C PHE A 144 -1.93 11.71 -10.56
N ASP A 145 -2.66 12.57 -11.27
CA ASP A 145 -2.05 13.64 -12.07
C ASP A 145 -1.38 14.69 -11.17
N ALA A 146 -2.01 15.04 -10.04
CA ALA A 146 -1.38 15.90 -9.02
C ALA A 146 -0.13 15.26 -8.42
N LEU A 147 -0.14 13.94 -8.20
CA LEU A 147 1.03 13.19 -7.73
C LEU A 147 2.19 13.30 -8.72
N VAL A 148 1.96 12.98 -10.00
CA VAL A 148 3.02 12.96 -11.01
C VAL A 148 3.44 14.36 -11.47
N ALA A 149 2.63 15.39 -11.21
CA ALA A 149 3.02 16.79 -11.41
C ALA A 149 4.01 17.30 -10.36
N ASN A 150 4.10 16.64 -9.18
CA ASN A 150 5.01 17.05 -8.13
C ASN A 150 6.47 16.88 -8.58
N PRO A 151 7.32 17.93 -8.52
CA PRO A 151 8.70 17.86 -8.98
C PRO A 151 9.54 16.78 -8.29
N ALA A 152 9.33 16.54 -6.99
CA ALA A 152 10.05 15.51 -6.24
C ALA A 152 9.63 14.11 -6.68
N VAL A 153 8.37 13.89 -7.02
CA VAL A 153 7.86 12.64 -7.59
C VAL A 153 8.42 12.42 -8.99
N ARG A 154 8.44 13.45 -9.83
CA ARG A 154 9.03 13.37 -11.17
C ARG A 154 10.52 13.03 -11.13
N ALA A 155 11.26 13.68 -10.23
CA ALA A 155 12.68 13.37 -10.02
C ALA A 155 12.89 11.91 -9.55
N TYR A 156 12.02 11.40 -8.71
CA TYR A 156 12.03 10.01 -8.24
C TYR A 156 11.69 9.02 -9.36
N LEU A 157 10.69 9.31 -10.18
CA LEU A 157 10.26 8.44 -11.30
C LEU A 157 11.26 8.48 -12.48
N GLY A 158 12.00 9.56 -12.63
CA GLY A 158 12.96 9.71 -13.74
C GLY A 158 12.31 9.49 -15.11
N ARG A 159 12.80 8.53 -15.88
CA ARG A 159 12.28 8.21 -17.23
C ARG A 159 10.86 7.64 -17.24
N LEU A 160 10.38 7.13 -16.11
CA LEU A 160 9.00 6.63 -15.98
C LEU A 160 7.99 7.74 -15.75
N ALA A 161 8.42 8.99 -15.48
CA ALA A 161 7.50 10.09 -15.26
C ALA A 161 6.65 10.34 -16.52
N PRO A 162 5.31 10.23 -16.44
CA PRO A 162 4.45 10.45 -17.59
C PRO A 162 4.56 11.91 -18.07
N PRO A 163 4.28 12.19 -19.35
CA PRO A 163 4.12 13.56 -19.82
C PRO A 163 3.11 14.33 -18.96
N LEU A 164 3.37 15.61 -18.71
CA LEU A 164 2.36 16.45 -18.10
C LEU A 164 1.28 16.73 -19.15
N GLU A 165 0.03 16.41 -18.84
CA GLU A 165 -1.08 16.84 -19.70
C GLU A 165 -1.12 18.37 -19.70
N ALA A 166 -1.26 18.95 -20.89
CA ALA A 166 -1.44 20.40 -21.01
C ALA A 166 -2.73 20.78 -20.23
N PRO A 167 -2.72 21.89 -19.50
CA PRO A 167 -3.92 22.37 -18.83
C PRO A 167 -5.03 22.54 -19.88
N ARG A 168 -6.17 21.87 -19.64
CA ARG A 168 -7.38 22.05 -20.46
C ARG A 168 -8.02 23.39 -20.19
#